data_2e8291616e54519c4c382f569ba817e7
#
_entry.id   2e8291616e54519c4c382f569ba817e7
#
_cell.length_a   1.000
_cell.length_b   1.000
_cell.length_c   1.000
_cell.angle_alpha   90.00
_cell.angle_beta   90.00
_cell.angle_gamma   90.00
#
_symmetry.space_group_name_H-M   'P 1'
#
loop_
_entity.id
_entity.type
_entity.pdbx_description
1 polymer ?
#
loop_
_entity_poly.entity_id
_entity_poly.type
_entity_poly.pdbx_seq_one_letter_code
_entity_poly.pdbx_strand_id
1 'polypeptide(L)'
;MNVEYRKADISDAELLIEIYNSAFYSDYIKYGECPAYGKTKEMMEESIINYPKFIVFYIDKPVGCISCKQVEEGIYEVGCLCVVPEYQGKGIGTQALQFVKSHYEDWDIFTLITPIDKEENVKFYTEKCGFDIVSTEMDGNVKVARFVYEKDCTYEKAYKKRNCRLSSARLRIAGRTD
;
A
#
# COMPACT_ATOMS: atom_id res chain seq x y z
N MET A 1 -4.18 2.65 -21.40
CA MET A 1 -3.27 3.60 -20.71
C MET A 1 -1.96 2.85 -20.51
N ASN A 2 -0.82 3.41 -20.91
CA ASN A 2 0.47 2.68 -20.87
C ASN A 2 1.13 2.89 -19.50
N VAL A 3 0.82 2.00 -18.54
CA VAL A 3 1.44 1.96 -17.21
C VAL A 3 2.27 0.68 -17.11
N GLU A 4 3.53 0.83 -16.78
CA GLU A 4 4.48 -0.27 -16.64
C GLU A 4 5.04 -0.32 -15.22
N TYR A 5 5.45 -1.52 -14.80
CA TYR A 5 5.94 -1.78 -13.45
C TYR A 5 7.28 -2.49 -13.54
N ARG A 6 8.28 -1.92 -12.87
CA ARG A 6 9.61 -2.53 -12.77
C ARG A 6 9.95 -2.73 -11.30
N LYS A 7 10.36 -3.93 -10.94
CA LYS A 7 10.86 -4.20 -9.59
C LYS A 7 12.10 -3.34 -9.33
N ALA A 8 12.09 -2.64 -8.21
CA ALA A 8 13.22 -1.83 -7.77
C ALA A 8 14.35 -2.68 -7.21
N ASP A 9 15.56 -2.24 -7.43
CA ASP A 9 16.76 -2.71 -6.75
C ASP A 9 17.46 -1.57 -5.99
N ILE A 10 18.58 -1.87 -5.32
CA ILE A 10 19.30 -0.90 -4.49
C ILE A 10 19.77 0.32 -5.30
N SER A 11 20.11 0.16 -6.58
CA SER A 11 20.54 1.26 -7.43
C SER A 11 19.44 2.29 -7.71
N ASP A 12 18.17 1.93 -7.47
CA ASP A 12 17.01 2.82 -7.62
C ASP A 12 16.75 3.71 -6.38
N ALA A 13 17.56 3.63 -5.35
CA ALA A 13 17.31 4.33 -4.08
C ALA A 13 17.12 5.84 -4.27
N GLU A 14 17.96 6.49 -5.04
CA GLU A 14 17.87 7.94 -5.30
C GLU A 14 16.59 8.29 -6.08
N LEU A 15 16.26 7.53 -7.11
CA LEU A 15 15.02 7.71 -7.87
C LEU A 15 13.77 7.54 -6.98
N LEU A 16 13.77 6.54 -6.11
CA LEU A 16 12.65 6.32 -5.18
C LEU A 16 12.53 7.44 -4.14
N ILE A 17 13.66 8.00 -3.66
CA ILE A 17 13.66 9.17 -2.77
C ILE A 17 13.01 10.37 -3.45
N GLU A 18 13.35 10.65 -4.71
CA GLU A 18 12.73 11.74 -5.48
C GLU A 18 11.22 11.55 -5.61
N ILE A 19 10.77 10.34 -6.01
CA ILE A 19 9.35 10.01 -6.12
C ILE A 19 8.64 10.17 -4.77
N TYR A 20 9.22 9.65 -3.68
CA TYR A 20 8.64 9.72 -2.34
C TYR A 20 8.55 11.16 -1.85
N ASN A 21 9.61 11.93 -1.99
CA ASN A 21 9.62 13.33 -1.58
C ASN A 21 8.58 14.16 -2.34
N SER A 22 8.44 13.94 -3.65
CA SER A 22 7.40 14.60 -4.44
C SER A 22 5.99 14.20 -4.00
N ALA A 23 5.75 12.89 -3.80
CA ALA A 23 4.41 12.37 -3.50
C ALA A 23 3.95 12.65 -2.06
N PHE A 24 4.87 12.69 -1.09
CA PHE A 24 4.56 12.82 0.35
C PHE A 24 4.86 14.19 0.94
N TYR A 25 5.28 15.15 0.14
CA TYR A 25 5.55 16.52 0.62
C TYR A 25 4.35 17.14 1.32
N SER A 26 3.15 17.02 0.75
CA SER A 26 1.91 17.55 1.34
C SER A 26 1.59 16.90 2.70
N ASP A 27 1.87 15.61 2.85
CA ASP A 27 1.65 14.89 4.10
C ASP A 27 2.64 15.35 5.17
N TYR A 28 3.91 15.52 4.80
CA TYR A 28 4.92 16.09 5.69
C TYR A 28 4.53 17.49 6.18
N ILE A 29 4.06 18.36 5.29
CA ILE A 29 3.61 19.71 5.67
C ILE A 29 2.39 19.65 6.59
N LYS A 30 1.43 18.74 6.31
CA LYS A 30 0.19 18.63 7.07
C LYS A 30 0.40 18.08 8.48
N TYR A 31 1.22 17.03 8.62
CA TYR A 31 1.36 16.29 9.89
C TYR A 31 2.64 16.66 10.66
N GLY A 32 3.56 17.42 10.06
CA GLY A 32 4.87 17.73 10.65
C GLY A 32 5.87 16.57 10.64
N GLU A 33 5.38 15.37 10.35
CA GLU A 33 6.19 14.14 10.21
C GLU A 33 5.58 13.25 9.12
N CYS A 34 6.42 12.53 8.40
CA CYS A 34 5.99 11.53 7.42
C CYS A 34 7.14 10.53 7.22
N PRO A 35 7.00 9.25 7.65
CA PRO A 35 8.06 8.25 7.53
C PRO A 35 8.50 7.96 6.09
N ALA A 36 7.68 8.32 5.12
CA ALA A 36 7.99 8.16 3.70
C ALA A 36 8.78 9.35 3.12
N TYR A 37 8.75 10.53 3.76
CA TYR A 37 9.40 11.75 3.31
C TYR A 37 10.80 11.91 3.92
N GLY A 38 11.76 12.43 3.14
CA GLY A 38 13.08 12.79 3.66
C GLY A 38 13.99 11.61 4.02
N LYS A 39 13.76 10.44 3.43
CA LYS A 39 14.64 9.27 3.65
C LYS A 39 16.05 9.55 3.12
N THR A 40 17.06 9.11 3.87
CA THR A 40 18.44 9.05 3.36
C THR A 40 18.56 7.89 2.35
N LYS A 41 19.68 7.87 1.62
CA LYS A 41 19.96 6.77 0.67
C LYS A 41 20.01 5.43 1.37
N GLU A 42 20.69 5.34 2.50
CA GLU A 42 20.84 4.13 3.31
C GLU A 42 19.47 3.64 3.83
N MET A 43 18.62 4.54 4.30
CA MET A 43 17.24 4.22 4.73
C MET A 43 16.40 3.69 3.58
N MET A 44 16.56 4.23 2.38
CA MET A 44 15.82 3.76 1.22
C MET A 44 16.35 2.41 0.73
N GLU A 45 17.65 2.20 0.69
CA GLU A 45 18.28 0.92 0.35
C GLU A 45 17.81 -0.20 1.31
N GLU A 46 17.83 0.06 2.62
CA GLU A 46 17.29 -0.86 3.63
C GLU A 46 15.79 -1.12 3.40
N SER A 47 15.03 -0.08 3.09
CA SER A 47 13.60 -0.20 2.79
C SER A 47 13.33 -1.02 1.52
N ILE A 48 14.18 -0.97 0.50
CA ILE A 48 14.08 -1.79 -0.72
C ILE A 48 14.33 -3.27 -0.40
N ILE A 49 15.34 -3.55 0.43
CA ILE A 49 15.70 -4.91 0.85
C ILE A 49 14.56 -5.55 1.65
N ASN A 50 14.03 -4.83 2.63
CA ASN A 50 13.06 -5.34 3.59
C ASN A 50 11.62 -5.34 3.07
N TYR A 51 11.33 -4.51 2.06
CA TYR A 51 9.98 -4.32 1.53
C TYR A 51 10.01 -4.22 0.00
N PRO A 52 9.65 -5.29 -0.73
CA PRO A 52 9.64 -5.30 -2.19
C PRO A 52 8.88 -4.11 -2.77
N LYS A 53 9.50 -3.40 -3.70
CA LYS A 53 8.96 -2.19 -4.32
C LYS A 53 8.91 -2.35 -5.83
N PHE A 54 7.90 -1.74 -6.44
CA PHE A 54 7.78 -1.62 -7.89
C PHE A 54 7.67 -0.14 -8.24
N ILE A 55 8.57 0.32 -9.10
CA ILE A 55 8.50 1.65 -9.69
C ILE A 55 7.42 1.64 -10.75
N VAL A 56 6.55 2.63 -10.70
CA VAL A 56 5.44 2.81 -11.64
C VAL A 56 5.87 3.79 -12.71
N PHE A 57 5.87 3.36 -13.96
CA PHE A 57 6.15 4.18 -15.13
C PHE A 57 4.86 4.53 -15.86
N TYR A 58 4.74 5.75 -16.31
CA TYR A 58 3.69 6.22 -17.19
C TYR A 58 4.31 6.92 -18.40
N ILE A 59 4.16 6.30 -19.60
CA ILE A 59 4.80 6.78 -20.83
C ILE A 59 6.30 7.04 -20.58
N ASP A 60 7.02 5.99 -20.20
CA ASP A 60 8.49 5.96 -19.94
C ASP A 60 8.97 6.86 -18.77
N LYS A 61 8.08 7.57 -18.08
CA LYS A 61 8.44 8.40 -16.93
C LYS A 61 8.15 7.67 -15.61
N PRO A 62 9.09 7.65 -14.66
CA PRO A 62 8.84 7.14 -13.33
C PRO A 62 7.95 8.13 -12.58
N VAL A 63 6.74 7.70 -12.22
CA VAL A 63 5.71 8.59 -11.67
C VAL A 63 5.16 8.13 -10.33
N GLY A 64 5.62 7.01 -9.81
CA GLY A 64 5.12 6.48 -8.55
C GLY A 64 5.83 5.22 -8.10
N CYS A 65 5.37 4.71 -6.97
CA CYS A 65 5.84 3.45 -6.40
C CYS A 65 4.69 2.71 -5.73
N ILE A 66 4.70 1.40 -5.84
CA ILE A 66 3.90 0.53 -4.97
C ILE A 66 4.82 -0.48 -4.30
N SER A 67 4.70 -0.62 -2.97
CA SER A 67 5.40 -1.64 -2.20
C SER A 67 4.40 -2.59 -1.57
N CYS A 68 4.73 -3.89 -1.63
CA CYS A 68 3.86 -4.92 -1.10
C CYS A 68 4.70 -6.11 -0.65
N LYS A 69 4.40 -6.69 0.50
CA LYS A 69 5.04 -7.92 0.98
C LYS A 69 4.03 -8.83 1.67
N GLN A 70 4.32 -10.12 1.65
CA GLN A 70 3.62 -11.09 2.47
C GLN A 70 4.03 -10.92 3.94
N VAL A 71 3.05 -10.71 4.81
CA VAL A 71 3.25 -10.56 6.26
C VAL A 71 2.86 -11.83 7.02
N GLU A 72 1.92 -12.59 6.49
CA GLU A 72 1.52 -13.92 6.93
C GLU A 72 1.10 -14.75 5.70
N GLU A 73 0.91 -16.08 5.86
CA GLU A 73 0.43 -16.94 4.77
C GLU A 73 -0.90 -16.39 4.21
N GLY A 74 -0.93 -16.07 2.93
CA GLY A 74 -2.10 -15.50 2.24
C GLY A 74 -2.42 -14.04 2.58
N ILE A 75 -1.65 -13.38 3.47
CA ILE A 75 -1.88 -11.98 3.85
C ILE A 75 -0.74 -11.10 3.34
N TYR A 76 -1.11 -10.14 2.51
CA TYR A 76 -0.19 -9.18 1.92
C TYR A 76 -0.46 -7.77 2.43
N GLU A 77 0.59 -7.05 2.81
CA GLU A 77 0.50 -5.65 3.21
C GLU A 77 1.04 -4.73 2.12
N VAL A 78 0.23 -3.78 1.69
CA VAL A 78 0.66 -2.66 0.85
C VAL A 78 1.26 -1.60 1.78
N GLY A 79 2.59 -1.54 1.82
CA GLY A 79 3.31 -0.62 2.72
C GLY A 79 3.40 0.80 2.18
N CYS A 80 3.34 0.96 0.86
CA CYS A 80 3.32 2.26 0.20
C CYS A 80 2.59 2.14 -1.14
N LEU A 81 1.75 3.11 -1.43
CA LEU A 81 1.26 3.40 -2.77
C LEU A 81 1.32 4.91 -2.95
N CYS A 82 2.17 5.37 -3.84
CA CYS A 82 2.29 6.78 -4.14
C CYS A 82 2.38 7.05 -5.65
N VAL A 83 1.84 8.19 -6.05
CA VAL A 83 1.93 8.75 -7.39
C VAL A 83 2.26 10.23 -7.24
N VAL A 84 3.25 10.73 -7.99
CA VAL A 84 3.62 12.14 -7.94
C VAL A 84 2.44 13.03 -8.36
N PRO A 85 2.27 14.23 -7.77
CA PRO A 85 1.06 15.04 -7.90
C PRO A 85 0.58 15.27 -9.33
N GLU A 86 1.49 15.52 -10.28
CA GLU A 86 1.18 15.83 -11.68
C GLU A 86 0.52 14.66 -12.43
N TYR A 87 0.63 13.45 -11.88
CA TYR A 87 0.10 12.22 -12.47
C TYR A 87 -1.06 11.61 -11.67
N GLN A 88 -1.46 12.24 -10.56
CA GLN A 88 -2.63 11.83 -9.79
C GLN A 88 -3.95 12.05 -10.58
N GLY A 89 -5.02 11.40 -10.16
CA GLY A 89 -6.33 11.50 -10.83
C GLY A 89 -6.44 10.74 -12.16
N LYS A 90 -5.36 10.16 -12.67
CA LYS A 90 -5.32 9.43 -13.96
C LYS A 90 -5.56 7.91 -13.82
N GLY A 91 -6.01 7.42 -12.67
CA GLY A 91 -6.25 5.99 -12.45
C GLY A 91 -4.99 5.12 -12.25
N ILE A 92 -3.80 5.73 -12.15
CA ILE A 92 -2.52 5.01 -11.99
C ILE A 92 -2.50 4.22 -10.68
N GLY A 93 -2.96 4.82 -9.57
CA GLY A 93 -3.02 4.14 -8.28
C GLY A 93 -3.92 2.90 -8.28
N THR A 94 -5.07 2.95 -8.95
CA THR A 94 -5.96 1.79 -9.11
C THR A 94 -5.27 0.68 -9.90
N GLN A 95 -4.59 1.03 -10.99
CA GLN A 95 -3.84 0.05 -11.79
C GLN A 95 -2.68 -0.56 -11.00
N ALA A 96 -1.99 0.22 -10.16
CA ALA A 96 -0.92 -0.29 -9.31
C ALA A 96 -1.42 -1.33 -8.29
N LEU A 97 -2.60 -1.10 -7.69
CA LEU A 97 -3.24 -2.11 -6.83
C LEU A 97 -3.67 -3.36 -7.60
N GLN A 98 -4.21 -3.20 -8.81
CA GLN A 98 -4.54 -4.34 -9.68
C GLN A 98 -3.30 -5.13 -10.08
N PHE A 99 -2.19 -4.43 -10.36
CA PHE A 99 -0.92 -5.09 -10.66
C PHE A 99 -0.46 -5.98 -9.51
N VAL A 100 -0.40 -5.51 -8.26
CA VAL A 100 0.04 -6.35 -7.14
C VAL A 100 -0.91 -7.50 -6.86
N LYS A 101 -2.23 -7.30 -7.04
CA LYS A 101 -3.23 -8.38 -6.95
C LYS A 101 -3.05 -9.47 -8.02
N SER A 102 -2.51 -9.11 -9.18
CA SER A 102 -2.22 -10.07 -10.26
C SER A 102 -0.81 -10.66 -10.15
N HIS A 103 0.14 -9.91 -9.57
CA HIS A 103 1.54 -10.32 -9.43
C HIS A 103 1.72 -11.41 -8.37
N TYR A 104 0.97 -11.33 -7.29
CA TYR A 104 0.95 -12.36 -6.24
C TYR A 104 -0.28 -13.26 -6.43
N GLU A 105 -0.08 -14.57 -6.56
CA GLU A 105 -1.17 -15.51 -6.88
C GLU A 105 -1.80 -16.11 -5.62
N ASP A 106 -1.04 -16.22 -4.54
CA ASP A 106 -1.34 -16.94 -3.30
C ASP A 106 -1.98 -16.08 -2.20
N TRP A 107 -2.49 -14.88 -2.53
CA TRP A 107 -3.11 -14.01 -1.55
C TRP A 107 -4.59 -14.35 -1.30
N ASP A 108 -5.00 -14.23 -0.04
CA ASP A 108 -6.39 -14.24 0.41
C ASP A 108 -6.83 -12.83 0.84
N ILE A 109 -5.90 -12.05 1.40
CA ILE A 109 -6.16 -10.71 1.97
C ILE A 109 -5.05 -9.73 1.56
N PHE A 110 -5.46 -8.53 1.14
CA PHE A 110 -4.60 -7.35 1.14
C PHE A 110 -4.98 -6.41 2.28
N THR A 111 -3.98 -5.86 2.96
CA THR A 111 -4.18 -4.85 4.02
C THR A 111 -3.30 -3.63 3.77
N LEU A 112 -3.73 -2.48 4.27
CA LEU A 112 -2.95 -1.24 4.29
C LEU A 112 -3.43 -0.31 5.41
N ILE A 113 -2.65 0.72 5.71
CA ILE A 113 -3.05 1.83 6.58
C ILE A 113 -2.92 3.16 5.84
N THR A 114 -3.78 4.13 6.18
CA THR A 114 -3.64 5.53 5.75
C THR A 114 -4.26 6.46 6.79
N PRO A 115 -3.82 7.73 6.90
CA PRO A 115 -4.44 8.71 7.78
C PRO A 115 -5.95 8.81 7.54
N ILE A 116 -6.75 8.70 8.61
CA ILE A 116 -8.22 8.69 8.50
C ILE A 116 -8.79 10.05 8.09
N ASP A 117 -8.08 11.13 8.39
CA ASP A 117 -8.45 12.50 8.02
C ASP A 117 -8.00 12.89 6.60
N LYS A 118 -7.39 11.96 5.86
CA LYS A 118 -7.08 12.09 4.44
C LYS A 118 -8.25 11.51 3.62
N GLU A 119 -9.36 12.28 3.58
CA GLU A 119 -10.62 11.83 2.97
C GLU A 119 -10.48 11.32 1.54
N GLU A 120 -9.57 11.91 0.75
CA GLU A 120 -9.32 11.49 -0.63
C GLU A 120 -8.78 10.05 -0.69
N ASN A 121 -7.86 9.69 0.22
CA ASN A 121 -7.33 8.34 0.31
C ASN A 121 -8.39 7.37 0.83
N VAL A 122 -9.18 7.78 1.82
CA VAL A 122 -10.27 6.95 2.36
C VAL A 122 -11.25 6.61 1.24
N LYS A 123 -11.74 7.62 0.50
CA LYS A 123 -12.63 7.42 -0.65
C LYS A 123 -11.99 6.59 -1.77
N PHE A 124 -10.70 6.81 -2.04
CA PHE A 124 -9.98 6.04 -3.04
C PHE A 124 -9.96 4.55 -2.69
N TYR A 125 -9.60 4.20 -1.46
CA TYR A 125 -9.51 2.79 -1.06
C TYR A 125 -10.88 2.15 -0.91
N THR A 126 -11.88 2.84 -0.34
CA THR A 126 -13.21 2.27 -0.15
C THR A 126 -14.03 2.22 -1.43
N GLU A 127 -14.20 3.36 -2.10
CA GLU A 127 -15.15 3.48 -3.22
C GLU A 127 -14.57 2.98 -4.56
N LYS A 128 -13.26 3.21 -4.79
CA LYS A 128 -12.64 2.84 -6.08
C LYS A 128 -11.92 1.52 -6.05
N CYS A 129 -11.39 1.11 -4.88
CA CYS A 129 -10.56 -0.10 -4.76
C CYS A 129 -11.24 -1.23 -3.99
N GLY A 130 -12.40 -0.99 -3.37
CA GLY A 130 -13.23 -1.99 -2.70
C GLY A 130 -12.67 -2.50 -1.37
N PHE A 131 -11.83 -1.70 -0.69
CA PHE A 131 -11.37 -2.03 0.65
C PHE A 131 -12.40 -1.65 1.72
N ASP A 132 -12.49 -2.44 2.76
CA ASP A 132 -13.26 -2.14 3.97
C ASP A 132 -12.36 -1.60 5.08
N ILE A 133 -12.84 -0.62 5.84
CA ILE A 133 -12.19 -0.17 7.08
C ILE A 133 -12.53 -1.15 8.20
N VAL A 134 -11.52 -1.71 8.85
CA VAL A 134 -11.71 -2.71 9.92
C VAL A 134 -11.34 -2.20 11.31
N SER A 135 -10.46 -1.21 11.40
CA SER A 135 -10.07 -0.60 12.67
C SER A 135 -9.44 0.78 12.46
N THR A 136 -9.27 1.51 13.56
CA THR A 136 -8.43 2.72 13.60
C THR A 136 -7.45 2.61 14.75
N GLU A 137 -6.24 3.14 14.56
CA GLU A 137 -5.16 3.11 15.54
C GLU A 137 -4.32 4.39 15.45
N MET A 138 -3.43 4.59 16.40
CA MET A 138 -2.44 5.67 16.31
C MET A 138 -1.14 5.12 15.70
N ASP A 139 -0.61 5.83 14.70
CA ASP A 139 0.72 5.63 14.15
C ASP A 139 1.52 6.90 14.40
N GLY A 140 2.39 6.86 15.42
CA GLY A 140 2.98 8.08 15.97
C GLY A 140 1.89 9.05 16.46
N ASN A 141 1.88 10.27 15.94
CA ASN A 141 0.88 11.31 16.25
C ASN A 141 -0.32 11.32 15.29
N VAL A 142 -0.34 10.44 14.30
CA VAL A 142 -1.36 10.40 13.24
C VAL A 142 -2.35 9.27 13.50
N LYS A 143 -3.65 9.60 13.51
CA LYS A 143 -4.69 8.57 13.55
C LYS A 143 -4.87 7.97 12.17
N VAL A 144 -4.64 6.66 12.05
CA VAL A 144 -4.77 5.92 10.80
C VAL A 144 -5.97 4.97 10.82
N ALA A 145 -6.54 4.71 9.65
CA ALA A 145 -7.49 3.63 9.44
C ALA A 145 -6.77 2.45 8.80
N ARG A 146 -7.11 1.24 9.25
CA ARG A 146 -6.66 -0.01 8.65
C ARG A 146 -7.72 -0.52 7.69
N PHE A 147 -7.27 -0.83 6.50
CA PHE A 147 -8.10 -1.29 5.40
C PHE A 147 -7.80 -2.74 5.08
N VAL A 148 -8.84 -3.48 4.68
CA VAL A 148 -8.74 -4.87 4.26
C VAL A 148 -9.51 -5.07 2.95
N TYR A 149 -8.91 -5.80 2.03
CA TYR A 149 -9.54 -6.31 0.83
C TYR A 149 -9.41 -7.83 0.81
N GLU A 150 -10.54 -8.53 0.81
CA GLU A 150 -10.58 -9.99 0.78
C GLU A 150 -10.80 -10.47 -0.65
N LYS A 151 -10.11 -11.56 -1.03
CA LYS A 151 -10.31 -12.20 -2.34
C LYS A 151 -11.69 -12.82 -2.39
N ASP A 152 -12.49 -12.50 -3.42
CA ASP A 152 -13.76 -13.16 -3.65
C ASP A 152 -13.56 -14.67 -3.82
N CYS A 153 -13.96 -15.43 -2.81
CA CYS A 153 -13.94 -16.89 -2.87
C CYS A 153 -15.23 -17.40 -3.50
N THR A 154 -15.13 -18.19 -4.56
CA THR A 154 -16.25 -18.98 -5.08
C THR A 154 -16.86 -19.87 -3.98
N TYR A 155 -18.17 -19.85 -3.85
CA TYR A 155 -19.05 -20.20 -2.73
C TYR A 155 -18.77 -21.51 -1.94
N GLU A 156 -18.13 -22.52 -2.48
CA GLU A 156 -18.00 -23.83 -1.82
C GLU A 156 -16.75 -24.06 -0.96
N LYS A 157 -15.62 -23.43 -1.29
CA LYS A 157 -14.39 -23.50 -0.46
C LYS A 157 -14.36 -22.44 0.63
N ALA A 158 -15.13 -21.36 0.46
CA ALA A 158 -15.19 -20.21 1.33
C ALA A 158 -15.83 -20.47 2.68
N TYR A 159 -16.90 -21.26 2.72
CA TYR A 159 -17.69 -21.42 3.95
C TYR A 159 -16.93 -22.13 5.08
N LYS A 160 -16.07 -23.10 4.76
CA LYS A 160 -15.25 -23.80 5.77
C LYS A 160 -13.96 -23.08 6.14
N LYS A 161 -13.30 -22.38 5.19
CA LYS A 161 -12.08 -21.60 5.43
C LYS A 161 -12.39 -20.23 6.08
N ARG A 162 -13.53 -19.62 5.74
CA ARG A 162 -13.97 -18.31 6.20
C ARG A 162 -14.15 -18.22 7.72
N ASN A 163 -14.81 -19.21 8.34
CA ASN A 163 -15.12 -19.14 9.77
C ASN A 163 -13.91 -19.37 10.69
N CYS A 164 -12.84 -19.97 10.20
CA CYS A 164 -11.65 -20.27 11.01
C CYS A 164 -10.49 -19.27 10.76
N ARG A 165 -10.25 -18.87 9.49
CA ARG A 165 -9.11 -17.99 9.15
C ARG A 165 -9.44 -16.50 9.22
N LEU A 166 -10.63 -16.08 8.76
CA LEU A 166 -10.98 -14.65 8.71
C LEU A 166 -11.23 -14.07 10.09
N SER A 167 -11.84 -14.81 11.02
CA SER A 167 -12.00 -14.36 12.41
C SER A 167 -10.64 -14.24 13.11
N SER A 168 -9.71 -15.15 12.85
CA SER A 168 -8.37 -15.13 13.45
C SER A 168 -7.44 -14.09 12.77
N ALA A 169 -7.58 -13.85 11.46
CA ALA A 169 -6.82 -12.82 10.77
C ALA A 169 -7.31 -11.42 11.11
N ARG A 170 -8.63 -11.18 11.13
CA ARG A 170 -9.22 -9.91 11.57
C ARG A 170 -8.86 -9.58 13.02
N LEU A 171 -8.91 -10.59 13.93
CA LEU A 171 -8.47 -10.44 15.31
C LEU A 171 -6.96 -10.15 15.42
N ARG A 172 -6.11 -10.80 14.62
CA ARG A 172 -4.66 -10.57 14.61
C ARG A 172 -4.28 -9.24 13.98
N ILE A 173 -4.98 -8.82 12.92
CA ILE A 173 -4.76 -7.53 12.27
C ILE A 173 -5.23 -6.40 13.21
N ALA A 174 -6.38 -6.56 13.87
CA ALA A 174 -6.91 -5.58 14.82
C ALA A 174 -6.17 -5.54 16.17
N GLY A 175 -5.52 -6.63 16.58
CA GLY A 175 -4.87 -6.78 17.89
C GLY A 175 -3.36 -6.51 17.93
N ARG A 176 -2.73 -6.04 16.85
CA ARG A 176 -1.34 -5.54 16.87
C ARG A 176 -1.31 -4.09 17.38
N THR A 177 -1.60 -3.96 18.67
CA THR A 177 -1.26 -2.78 19.47
C THR A 177 -0.22 -3.25 20.50
N ASP A 178 1.05 -3.40 20.08
CA ASP A 178 2.24 -3.40 20.96
C ASP A 178 3.46 -3.00 20.13
#